data_f6aaba865908faa4ddfdf96d6f556763
#
_entry.id   f6aaba865908faa4ddfdf96d6f556763
#
_cell.length_a   1.000
_cell.length_b   1.000
_cell.length_c   1.000
_cell.angle_alpha   90.00
_cell.angle_beta   90.00
_cell.angle_gamma   90.00
#
_symmetry.space_group_name_H-M   'P 1'
#
loop_
_entity.id
_entity.type
_entity.pdbx_description
1 polymer ?
#
loop_
_entity_poly.entity_id
_entity_poly.type
_entity_poly.pdbx_seq_one_letter_code
_entity_poly.pdbx_strand_id
1 'polypeptide(L)'
;MAERIRVKASLRLVREGKLFGPGAAQLLEGVAELGSLRRSAARMEMSYNKAWSVVHACEEQLGFALLERRIGGAGGGGASLTEKGRALLKRY
;
A
#
# COMPACT_ATOMS: atom_id res chain seq x y z
N MET A 1 -1.93 25.60 -20.33
CA MET A 1 -2.22 24.25 -20.08
C MET A 1 -1.09 23.45 -19.53
N ALA A 2 0.08 23.79 -19.91
CA ALA A 2 1.21 23.15 -19.33
C ALA A 2 1.21 23.31 -17.85
N GLU A 3 0.93 24.50 -17.39
CA GLU A 3 0.85 24.75 -16.03
C GLU A 3 -0.27 23.98 -15.40
N ARG A 4 -1.35 23.88 -16.13
CA ARG A 4 -2.42 23.13 -15.67
C ARG A 4 -2.07 21.68 -15.59
N ILE A 5 -1.30 21.21 -16.55
CA ILE A 5 -0.85 19.86 -16.52
C ILE A 5 0.06 19.65 -15.35
N ARG A 6 0.91 20.62 -15.09
CA ARG A 6 1.75 20.57 -13.98
C ARG A 6 0.95 20.55 -12.72
N VAL A 7 -0.05 21.39 -12.66
CA VAL A 7 -0.92 21.42 -11.52
C VAL A 7 -1.63 20.10 -11.40
N LYS A 8 -2.06 19.56 -12.51
CA LYS A 8 -2.70 18.29 -12.49
C LYS A 8 -1.77 17.22 -12.00
N ALA A 9 -0.55 17.27 -12.48
CA ALA A 9 0.43 16.31 -12.06
C ALA A 9 0.70 16.48 -10.57
N SER A 10 0.78 17.70 -10.14
CA SER A 10 0.98 17.97 -8.73
C SER A 10 -0.17 17.50 -7.92
N LEU A 11 -1.37 17.74 -8.40
CA LEU A 11 -2.55 17.29 -7.74
C LEU A 11 -2.57 15.79 -7.66
N ARG A 12 -2.14 15.16 -8.72
CA ARG A 12 -2.11 13.73 -8.74
C ARG A 12 -1.10 13.20 -7.73
N LEU A 13 0.04 13.84 -7.66
CA LEU A 13 1.03 13.46 -6.69
C LEU A 13 0.51 13.66 -5.28
N VAL A 14 -0.18 14.75 -5.06
CA VAL A 14 -0.75 15.00 -3.77
C VAL A 14 -1.81 13.95 -3.46
N ARG A 15 -2.59 13.63 -4.46
CA ARG A 15 -3.62 12.63 -4.29
C ARG A 15 -3.00 11.28 -4.02
N GLU A 16 -1.95 10.95 -4.76
CA GLU A 16 -1.25 9.71 -4.53
C GLU A 16 -0.65 9.72 -3.15
N GLY A 17 -0.11 10.85 -2.74
CA GLY A 17 0.43 11.00 -1.43
C GLY A 17 -0.63 10.84 -0.37
N LYS A 18 -1.84 11.27 -0.66
CA LYS A 18 -2.93 11.12 0.24
C LYS A 18 -3.31 9.66 0.36
N LEU A 19 -3.37 8.97 -0.79
CA LEU A 19 -3.69 7.56 -0.78
C LEU A 19 -2.57 6.75 -0.18
N PHE A 20 -1.36 7.09 -0.53
CA PHE A 20 -0.20 6.38 -0.02
C PHE A 20 0.46 7.19 1.08
N GLY A 21 -0.33 7.79 1.93
CA GLY A 21 0.19 8.61 3.01
C GLY A 21 0.75 7.75 4.12
N PRO A 22 1.00 8.37 5.26
CA PRO A 22 1.62 7.66 6.38
C PRO A 22 0.88 6.40 6.78
N GLY A 23 -0.43 6.41 6.70
CA GLY A 23 -1.19 5.23 7.07
C GLY A 23 -0.92 4.06 6.16
N ALA A 24 -0.93 4.31 4.85
CA ALA A 24 -0.67 3.25 3.89
C ALA A 24 0.76 2.77 4.00
N ALA A 25 1.69 3.70 4.19
CA ALA A 25 3.09 3.34 4.32
C ALA A 25 3.31 2.46 5.54
N GLN A 26 2.70 2.82 6.66
CA GLN A 26 2.83 2.03 7.86
C GLN A 26 2.23 0.65 7.68
N LEU A 27 1.14 0.58 6.95
CA LEU A 27 0.50 -0.69 6.69
C LEU A 27 1.43 -1.59 5.89
N LEU A 28 2.07 -1.04 4.87
CA LEU A 28 3.01 -1.82 4.07
C LEU A 28 4.25 -2.20 4.85
N GLU A 29 4.73 -1.30 5.69
CA GLU A 29 5.86 -1.63 6.55
C GLU A 29 5.52 -2.79 7.45
N GLY A 30 4.32 -2.79 7.97
CA GLY A 30 3.87 -3.88 8.82
C GLY A 30 3.83 -5.19 8.07
N VAL A 31 3.40 -5.16 6.81
CA VAL A 31 3.39 -6.38 6.01
C VAL A 31 4.82 -6.89 5.83
N ALA A 32 5.75 -5.99 5.55
CA ALA A 32 7.14 -6.39 5.38
C ALA A 32 7.71 -7.01 6.65
N GLU A 33 7.34 -6.46 7.79
CA GLU A 33 7.86 -6.94 9.05
C GLU A 33 7.16 -8.17 9.57
N LEU A 34 5.85 -8.21 9.40
CA LEU A 34 5.04 -9.27 10.00
C LEU A 34 4.64 -10.37 9.02
N GLY A 35 4.80 -10.11 7.74
CA GLY A 35 4.45 -11.09 6.73
C GLY A 35 2.96 -11.31 6.60
N SER A 36 2.14 -10.34 7.00
CA SER A 36 0.71 -10.52 7.04
C SER A 36 0.02 -9.17 7.05
N LEU A 37 -0.92 -8.99 6.12
CA LEU A 37 -1.70 -7.77 6.10
C LEU A 37 -2.63 -7.74 7.31
N ARG A 38 -3.15 -8.88 7.70
CA ARG A 38 -4.04 -8.95 8.84
C ARG A 38 -3.33 -8.51 10.12
N ARG A 39 -2.10 -8.97 10.30
CA ARG A 39 -1.34 -8.57 11.48
C ARG A 39 -0.94 -7.11 11.43
N SER A 40 -0.59 -6.65 10.24
CA SER A 40 -0.24 -5.25 10.09
C SER A 40 -1.43 -4.37 10.42
N ALA A 41 -2.60 -4.76 9.92
CA ALA A 41 -3.81 -4.00 10.20
C ALA A 41 -4.12 -4.00 11.69
N ALA A 42 -3.96 -5.15 12.34
CA ALA A 42 -4.22 -5.24 13.76
C ALA A 42 -3.29 -4.32 14.54
N ARG A 43 -2.04 -4.27 14.13
CA ARG A 43 -1.07 -3.40 14.80
C ARG A 43 -1.49 -1.93 14.70
N MET A 44 -2.16 -1.58 13.62
CA MET A 44 -2.63 -0.23 13.42
C MET A 44 -4.07 -0.04 13.91
N GLU A 45 -4.61 -1.05 14.58
CA GLU A 45 -5.99 -1.01 15.08
C GLU A 45 -6.98 -0.74 13.96
N MET A 46 -6.74 -1.39 12.84
CA MET A 46 -7.54 -1.22 11.65
C MET A 46 -8.13 -2.56 11.29
N SER A 47 -9.36 -2.58 10.80
CA SER A 47 -9.96 -3.83 10.40
C SER A 47 -9.27 -4.33 9.14
N TYR A 48 -9.34 -5.64 8.93
CA TYR A 48 -8.74 -6.26 7.76
C TYR A 48 -9.38 -5.71 6.47
N ASN A 49 -10.70 -5.55 6.49
CA ASN A 49 -11.39 -5.03 5.32
C ASN A 49 -10.95 -3.61 5.00
N LYS A 50 -10.76 -2.80 6.03
CA LYS A 50 -10.30 -1.45 5.82
C LYS A 50 -8.89 -1.46 5.25
N ALA A 51 -8.04 -2.34 5.77
CA ALA A 51 -6.67 -2.43 5.28
C ALA A 51 -6.66 -2.80 3.81
N TRP A 52 -7.48 -3.75 3.40
CA TRP A 52 -7.57 -4.13 2.00
C TRP A 52 -8.09 -2.99 1.14
N SER A 53 -9.04 -2.23 1.67
CA SER A 53 -9.55 -1.07 0.94
C SER A 53 -8.43 -0.06 0.68
N VAL A 54 -7.62 0.19 1.68
CA VAL A 54 -6.52 1.12 1.55
C VAL A 54 -5.52 0.63 0.50
N VAL A 55 -5.15 -0.64 0.59
CA VAL A 55 -4.19 -1.20 -0.34
C VAL A 55 -4.73 -1.18 -1.76
N HIS A 56 -5.97 -1.60 -1.94
CA HIS A 56 -6.55 -1.65 -3.28
C HIS A 56 -6.69 -0.27 -3.90
N ALA A 57 -7.06 0.71 -3.10
CA ALA A 57 -7.18 2.06 -3.60
C ALA A 57 -5.83 2.56 -4.10
N CYS A 58 -4.78 2.26 -3.36
CA CYS A 58 -3.45 2.66 -3.77
C CYS A 58 -3.02 1.94 -5.04
N GLU A 59 -3.30 0.64 -5.10
CA GLU A 59 -2.92 -0.13 -6.28
C GLU A 59 -3.62 0.38 -7.52
N GLU A 60 -4.90 0.70 -7.37
CA GLU A 60 -5.65 1.22 -8.50
C GLU A 60 -5.10 2.53 -8.98
N GLN A 61 -4.78 3.39 -8.05
CA GLN A 61 -4.26 4.69 -8.38
C GLN A 61 -2.87 4.60 -9.02
N LEU A 62 -2.04 3.70 -8.51
CA LEU A 62 -0.68 3.57 -8.99
C LEU A 62 -0.54 2.71 -10.24
N GLY A 63 -1.49 1.81 -10.45
CA GLY A 63 -1.45 0.97 -11.62
C GLY A 63 -0.60 -0.27 -11.48
N PHE A 64 -0.21 -0.63 -10.27
CA PHE A 64 0.53 -1.86 -10.06
C PHE A 64 0.23 -2.40 -8.67
N ALA A 65 0.51 -3.68 -8.49
CA ALA A 65 0.23 -4.34 -7.23
C ALA A 65 1.28 -3.99 -6.20
N LEU A 66 0.84 -3.82 -4.97
CA LEU A 66 1.73 -3.53 -3.87
C LEU A 66 2.02 -4.76 -3.04
N LEU A 67 1.08 -5.69 -3.00
CA LEU A 67 1.21 -6.90 -2.19
C LEU A 67 1.05 -8.14 -3.04
N GLU A 68 1.74 -9.19 -2.62
CA GLU A 68 1.57 -10.51 -3.19
C GLU A 68 1.11 -11.42 -2.09
N ARG A 69 0.15 -12.28 -2.40
CA ARG A 69 -0.32 -13.24 -1.44
C ARG A 69 0.59 -14.43 -1.44
N ARG A 70 0.87 -14.93 -0.26
CA ARG A 70 1.61 -16.16 -0.11
C ARG A 70 0.59 -17.23 0.23
N ILE A 71 0.56 -18.24 -0.58
CA ILE A 71 -0.39 -19.33 -0.43
C ILE A 71 0.26 -20.50 0.24
N GLY A 72 -0.49 -21.09 1.17
CA GLY A 72 -0.04 -22.30 1.80
C GLY A 72 0.87 -22.04 2.96
N GLY A 73 1.45 -23.08 3.43
CA GLY A 73 2.28 -22.98 4.61
C GLY A 73 1.46 -23.16 5.85
N ALA A 74 2.15 -23.48 6.91
CA ALA A 74 1.51 -23.67 8.19
C ALA A 74 0.95 -22.33 8.63
N GLY A 75 -0.21 -22.30 9.07
CA GLY A 75 -0.78 -21.06 9.54
C GLY A 75 -1.50 -20.28 8.47
N GLY A 76 -1.64 -20.88 7.30
CA GLY A 76 -2.39 -20.22 6.25
C GLY A 76 -1.53 -19.26 5.46
N GLY A 77 -2.13 -18.48 4.65
CA GLY A 77 -1.40 -17.60 3.79
C GLY A 77 -0.85 -16.39 4.50
N GLY A 78 -0.01 -15.68 3.82
CA GLY A 78 0.52 -14.45 4.31
C GLY A 78 0.57 -13.47 3.16
N ALA A 79 1.34 -12.43 3.33
CA ALA A 79 1.50 -11.43 2.30
C ALA A 79 2.92 -10.88 2.35
N SER A 80 3.40 -10.47 1.20
CA SER A 80 4.68 -9.81 1.13
C SER A 80 4.55 -8.66 0.16
N LEU A 81 5.48 -7.75 0.17
CA LEU A 81 5.46 -6.64 -0.76
C LEU A 81 5.95 -7.11 -2.10
N THR A 82 5.36 -6.56 -3.16
CA THR A 82 5.90 -6.78 -4.49
C THR A 82 7.18 -5.95 -4.58
N GLU A 83 7.93 -6.20 -5.63
CA GLU A 83 9.13 -5.42 -5.85
C GLU A 83 8.80 -3.95 -5.98
N LYS A 84 7.76 -3.64 -6.72
CA LYS A 84 7.34 -2.26 -6.90
C LYS A 84 6.82 -1.66 -5.60
N GLY A 85 6.13 -2.46 -4.82
CA GLY A 85 5.66 -1.99 -3.52
C GLY A 85 6.81 -1.65 -2.61
N ARG A 86 7.83 -2.48 -2.64
CA ARG A 86 9.02 -2.26 -1.83
C ARG A 86 9.73 -0.99 -2.26
N ALA A 87 9.84 -0.81 -3.57
CA ALA A 87 10.50 0.37 -4.10
C ALA A 87 9.75 1.64 -3.74
N LEU A 88 8.42 1.57 -3.82
CA LEU A 88 7.61 2.73 -3.47
C LEU A 88 7.78 3.09 -2.01
N LEU A 89 7.76 2.09 -1.14
CA LEU A 89 7.90 2.32 0.27
C LEU A 89 9.25 2.95 0.59
N LYS A 90 10.27 2.51 -0.10
CA LYS A 90 11.59 3.05 0.07
C LYS A 90 11.68 4.52 -0.31
N ARG A 91 10.94 4.90 -1.34
CA ARG A 91 10.97 6.27 -1.80
C ARG A 91 10.09 7.19 -0.99
N TYR A 92 9.17 6.61 -0.28
CA TYR A 92 8.29 7.40 0.54
C TYR A 92 9.03 7.97 1.73
#